data_f93d57e8509a03d547a7477c14f31629
#
_entry.id   f93d57e8509a03d547a7477c14f31629
#
_cell.length_a   1.000
_cell.length_b   1.000
_cell.length_c   1.000
_cell.angle_alpha   90.00
_cell.angle_beta   90.00
_cell.angle_gamma   90.00
#
_symmetry.space_group_name_H-M   'P 1'
#
loop_
_entity.id
_entity.type
_entity.pdbx_description
1 polymer ?
#
loop_
_entity_poly.entity_id
_entity_poly.type
_entity_poly.pdbx_seq_one_letter_code
_entity_poly.pdbx_strand_id
1 'polypeptide(L)'
;MEFGAKLDMSIDEKGIARLEKLSFDAYNEEDVLITAIENYRKRTGHYPERVLVDQIYRNQKNRAYCKSKNIRISGKALGRPKKNPTPEEKKIAHQDNTDRIEVERGFSLAKRCFGMGLIRTRLDITTRSSIVLSILAMNISHLASTFLLAIFYLLLLLRFRNNNYLFRIA
;
A
#
# COMPACT_ATOMS: atom_id res chain seq x y z
N MET A 1 26.88 3.90 -8.48
CA MET A 1 26.62 2.94 -7.37
C MET A 1 25.73 3.67 -6.38
N GLU A 2 24.50 3.25 -6.20
CA GLU A 2 23.67 3.75 -5.10
C GLU A 2 24.16 3.10 -3.81
N PHE A 3 24.75 3.91 -2.94
CA PHE A 3 25.11 3.51 -1.59
C PHE A 3 23.91 3.76 -0.68
N GLY A 4 23.21 2.72 -0.29
CA GLY A 4 22.07 2.83 0.61
C GLY A 4 21.37 1.51 0.86
N ALA A 5 20.53 1.48 1.89
CA ALA A 5 19.68 0.33 2.15
C ALA A 5 18.59 0.24 1.08
N LYS A 6 18.47 -0.91 0.44
CA LYS A 6 17.37 -1.25 -0.47
C LYS A 6 16.22 -1.85 0.33
N LEU A 7 15.02 -1.33 0.16
CA LEU A 7 13.85 -1.80 0.90
C LEU A 7 12.65 -2.02 -0.01
N ASP A 8 11.90 -3.06 0.28
CA ASP A 8 10.57 -3.32 -0.29
C ASP A 8 9.53 -3.19 0.81
N MET A 9 8.48 -2.45 0.51
CA MET A 9 7.38 -2.18 1.41
C MET A 9 6.05 -2.50 0.71
N SER A 10 5.15 -3.13 1.42
CA SER A 10 3.76 -3.33 1.00
C SER A 10 2.83 -2.43 1.79
N ILE A 11 1.68 -2.08 1.19
CA ILE A 11 0.58 -1.41 1.87
C ILE A 11 -0.65 -2.28 1.67
N ASP A 12 -1.32 -2.62 2.77
CA ASP A 12 -2.53 -3.44 2.74
C ASP A 12 -3.79 -2.60 2.45
N GLU A 13 -4.93 -3.27 2.32
CA GLU A 13 -6.24 -2.63 2.05
C GLU A 13 -6.69 -1.65 3.15
N LYS A 14 -6.10 -1.72 4.33
CA LYS A 14 -6.34 -0.81 5.45
C LYS A 14 -5.39 0.37 5.47
N GLY A 15 -4.52 0.49 4.45
CA GLY A 15 -3.52 1.54 4.36
C GLY A 15 -2.32 1.34 5.31
N ILE A 16 -2.14 0.16 5.90
CA ILE A 16 -1.04 -0.15 6.80
C ILE A 16 0.18 -0.59 6.01
N ALA A 17 1.26 0.15 6.15
CA ALA A 17 2.54 -0.15 5.52
C ALA A 17 3.32 -1.21 6.30
N ARG A 18 4.01 -2.08 5.58
CA ARG A 18 4.83 -3.16 6.13
C ARG A 18 6.15 -3.27 5.39
N LEU A 19 7.21 -3.47 6.14
CA LEU A 19 8.52 -3.79 5.59
C LEU A 19 8.55 -5.27 5.21
N GLU A 20 8.69 -5.56 3.93
CA GLU A 20 8.76 -6.95 3.44
C GLU A 20 10.20 -7.43 3.31
N LYS A 21 11.10 -6.54 2.85
CA LYS A 21 12.54 -6.84 2.79
C LYS A 21 13.35 -5.57 2.98
N LEU A 22 14.49 -5.72 3.64
CA LEU A 22 15.50 -4.69 3.81
C LEU A 22 16.89 -5.34 3.69
N SER A 23 17.72 -4.83 2.80
CA SER A 23 19.09 -5.30 2.59
C SER A 23 20.01 -4.14 2.25
N PHE A 24 21.26 -4.26 2.63
CA PHE A 24 22.35 -3.39 2.19
C PHE A 24 23.08 -3.97 0.97
N ASP A 25 22.85 -5.25 0.70
CA ASP A 25 23.34 -5.93 -0.50
C ASP A 25 22.31 -5.83 -1.62
N ALA A 26 22.78 -5.81 -2.85
CA ALA A 26 21.93 -5.87 -4.03
C ALA A 26 21.15 -7.20 -4.05
N TYR A 27 19.85 -7.11 -4.28
CA TYR A 27 19.00 -8.28 -4.47
C TYR A 27 17.98 -8.03 -5.58
N ASN A 28 17.40 -9.12 -6.07
CA ASN A 28 16.37 -9.05 -7.11
C ASN A 28 15.02 -8.76 -6.46
N GLU A 29 14.44 -7.57 -6.73
CA GLU A 29 13.16 -7.14 -6.16
C GLU A 29 12.01 -8.07 -6.55
N GLU A 30 12.04 -8.60 -7.77
CA GLU A 30 10.99 -9.47 -8.28
C GLU A 30 10.76 -10.73 -7.43
N ASP A 31 11.79 -11.22 -6.71
CA ASP A 31 11.69 -12.40 -5.85
C ASP A 31 10.95 -12.12 -4.52
N VAL A 32 10.80 -10.86 -4.15
CA VAL A 32 10.15 -10.46 -2.89
C VAL A 32 8.63 -10.65 -2.93
N LEU A 33 8.01 -10.57 -4.11
CA LEU A 33 6.55 -10.61 -4.24
C LEU A 33 5.91 -11.85 -3.63
N ILE A 34 6.44 -13.04 -3.91
CA ILE A 34 5.90 -14.30 -3.39
C ILE A 34 5.99 -14.33 -1.86
N THR A 35 7.12 -13.89 -1.31
CA THR A 35 7.31 -13.80 0.14
C THR A 35 6.35 -12.81 0.78
N ALA A 36 6.13 -11.65 0.17
CA ALA A 36 5.17 -10.65 0.64
C ALA A 36 3.72 -11.19 0.65
N ILE A 37 3.31 -11.92 -0.40
CA ILE A 37 2.00 -12.57 -0.46
C ILE A 37 1.83 -13.64 0.63
N GLU A 38 2.86 -14.47 0.87
CA GLU A 38 2.81 -15.47 1.94
C GLU A 38 2.81 -14.83 3.33
N ASN A 39 3.53 -13.74 3.53
CA ASN A 39 3.48 -12.95 4.76
C ASN A 39 2.08 -12.34 4.97
N TYR A 40 1.44 -11.82 3.92
CA TYR A 40 0.07 -11.35 3.98
C TYR A 40 -0.87 -12.48 4.43
N ARG A 41 -0.79 -13.64 3.79
CA ARG A 41 -1.59 -14.81 4.17
C ARG A 41 -1.40 -15.24 5.62
N LYS A 42 -0.15 -15.26 6.12
CA LYS A 42 0.14 -15.60 7.52
C LYS A 42 -0.54 -14.63 8.51
N ARG A 43 -0.65 -13.36 8.14
CA ARG A 43 -1.26 -12.32 8.99
C ARG A 43 -2.78 -12.31 8.94
N THR A 44 -3.36 -12.53 7.77
CA THR A 44 -4.82 -12.39 7.53
C THR A 44 -5.56 -13.70 7.50
N GLY A 45 -4.87 -14.83 7.34
CA GLY A 45 -5.46 -16.16 7.18
C GLY A 45 -5.90 -16.50 5.74
N HIS A 46 -5.88 -15.55 4.81
CA HIS A 46 -6.30 -15.74 3.42
C HIS A 46 -5.33 -15.08 2.44
N TYR A 47 -5.38 -15.49 1.17
CA TYR A 47 -4.65 -14.80 0.10
C TYR A 47 -5.36 -13.50 -0.29
N PRO A 48 -4.61 -12.48 -0.76
CA PRO A 48 -5.22 -11.27 -1.30
C PRO A 48 -5.96 -11.58 -2.61
N GLU A 49 -7.09 -10.95 -2.85
CA GLU A 49 -7.83 -11.09 -4.12
C GLU A 49 -7.04 -10.51 -5.30
N ARG A 50 -6.30 -9.43 -5.03
CA ARG A 50 -5.46 -8.76 -6.02
C ARG A 50 -4.18 -8.23 -5.42
N VAL A 51 -3.15 -8.13 -6.24
CA VAL A 51 -1.90 -7.44 -5.92
C VAL A 51 -1.63 -6.36 -6.95
N LEU A 52 -1.30 -5.17 -6.44
CA LEU A 52 -0.94 -4.00 -7.24
C LEU A 52 0.58 -3.91 -7.23
N VAL A 53 1.19 -4.16 -8.38
CA VAL A 53 2.66 -4.25 -8.49
C VAL A 53 3.16 -3.46 -9.69
N ASP A 54 4.40 -3.03 -9.59
CA ASP A 54 5.09 -2.44 -10.73
C ASP A 54 5.51 -3.51 -11.75
N GLN A 55 5.89 -3.06 -12.94
CA GLN A 55 6.19 -3.95 -14.06
C GLN A 55 7.33 -4.94 -13.74
N ILE A 56 8.29 -4.54 -12.92
CA ILE A 56 9.43 -5.37 -12.50
C ILE A 56 9.00 -6.66 -11.79
N TYR A 57 7.91 -6.63 -11.02
CA TYR A 57 7.40 -7.81 -10.30
C TYR A 57 6.57 -8.77 -11.17
N ARG A 58 6.32 -8.42 -12.45
CA ARG A 58 5.41 -9.17 -13.34
C ARG A 58 6.13 -10.22 -14.19
N ASN A 59 7.16 -10.85 -13.65
CA ASN A 59 7.86 -11.94 -14.30
C ASN A 59 6.96 -13.20 -14.44
N GLN A 60 7.41 -14.18 -15.21
CA GLN A 60 6.67 -15.41 -15.49
C GLN A 60 6.41 -16.21 -14.20
N LYS A 61 7.39 -16.30 -13.30
CA LYS A 61 7.32 -17.01 -12.01
C LYS A 61 6.21 -16.43 -11.12
N ASN A 62 6.22 -15.12 -10.90
CA ASN A 62 5.24 -14.43 -10.07
C ASN A 62 3.81 -14.53 -10.62
N ARG A 63 3.66 -14.41 -11.95
CA ARG A 63 2.36 -14.59 -12.60
C ARG A 63 1.82 -16.01 -12.48
N ALA A 64 2.68 -17.02 -12.66
CA ALA A 64 2.31 -18.42 -12.48
C ALA A 64 1.88 -18.68 -11.03
N TYR A 65 2.64 -18.16 -10.06
CA TYR A 65 2.30 -18.26 -8.64
C TYR A 65 0.94 -17.60 -8.34
N CYS A 66 0.73 -16.34 -8.73
CA CYS A 66 -0.54 -15.65 -8.51
C CYS A 66 -1.72 -16.40 -9.16
N LYS A 67 -1.54 -16.92 -10.39
CA LYS A 67 -2.55 -17.72 -11.07
C LYS A 67 -2.88 -19.00 -10.29
N SER A 68 -1.89 -19.71 -9.74
CA SER A 68 -2.11 -20.94 -8.96
C SER A 68 -2.87 -20.69 -7.65
N LYS A 69 -2.82 -19.47 -7.11
CA LYS A 69 -3.51 -19.04 -5.89
C LYS A 69 -4.77 -18.23 -6.15
N ASN A 70 -5.18 -18.12 -7.41
CA ASN A 70 -6.34 -17.32 -7.84
C ASN A 70 -6.23 -15.83 -7.46
N ILE A 71 -5.00 -15.30 -7.46
CA ILE A 71 -4.70 -13.90 -7.15
C ILE A 71 -4.64 -13.12 -8.45
N ARG A 72 -5.38 -12.02 -8.58
CA ARG A 72 -5.30 -11.12 -9.72
C ARG A 72 -4.09 -10.20 -9.59
N ILE A 73 -3.20 -10.26 -10.57
CA ILE A 73 -2.07 -9.33 -10.66
C ILE A 73 -2.46 -8.12 -11.52
N SER A 74 -2.31 -6.90 -11.00
CA SER A 74 -2.64 -5.67 -11.74
C SER A 74 -1.54 -5.26 -12.70
N GLY A 75 -1.88 -4.34 -13.59
CA GLY A 75 -0.95 -3.68 -14.53
C GLY A 75 -1.27 -3.98 -15.99
N LYS A 76 -0.52 -3.34 -16.90
CA LYS A 76 -0.76 -3.46 -18.33
C LYS A 76 -0.65 -4.91 -18.80
N ALA A 77 -1.60 -5.35 -19.62
CA ALA A 77 -1.53 -6.65 -20.26
C ALA A 77 -0.20 -6.78 -21.03
N LEU A 78 0.40 -7.99 -20.98
CA LEU A 78 1.58 -8.28 -21.75
C LEU A 78 1.17 -8.50 -23.21
N GLY A 79 1.94 -7.95 -24.13
CA GLY A 79 1.70 -8.01 -25.57
C GLY A 79 0.90 -6.80 -26.08
N ARG A 80 0.35 -6.96 -27.30
CA ARG A 80 -0.40 -5.89 -27.95
C ARG A 80 -1.69 -5.59 -27.19
N PRO A 81 -1.97 -4.32 -26.84
CA PRO A 81 -3.22 -3.97 -26.16
C PRO A 81 -4.43 -4.41 -26.99
N LYS A 82 -5.49 -4.87 -26.31
CA LYS A 82 -6.77 -5.13 -26.98
C LYS A 82 -7.26 -3.83 -27.64
N LYS A 83 -7.66 -3.91 -28.92
CA LYS A 83 -8.18 -2.75 -29.66
C LYS A 83 -9.42 -2.13 -29.02
N ASN A 84 -10.30 -2.98 -28.46
CA ASN A 84 -11.55 -2.55 -27.83
C ASN A 84 -11.71 -3.26 -26.46
N PRO A 85 -11.15 -2.69 -25.37
CA PRO A 85 -11.41 -3.22 -24.02
C PRO A 85 -12.86 -2.93 -23.63
N THR A 86 -13.48 -3.88 -22.92
CA THR A 86 -14.85 -3.72 -22.42
C THR A 86 -14.93 -2.56 -21.40
N PRO A 87 -16.12 -1.95 -21.18
CA PRO A 87 -16.30 -0.91 -20.17
C PRO A 87 -15.87 -1.35 -18.77
N GLU A 88 -16.12 -2.62 -18.43
CA GLU A 88 -15.72 -3.23 -17.15
C GLU A 88 -14.19 -3.35 -17.02
N GLU A 89 -13.51 -3.82 -18.06
CA GLU A 89 -12.04 -3.89 -18.09
C GLU A 89 -11.41 -2.50 -17.91
N LYS A 90 -11.99 -1.46 -18.52
CA LYS A 90 -11.54 -0.07 -18.34
C LYS A 90 -11.74 0.41 -16.90
N LYS A 91 -12.88 0.12 -16.29
CA LYS A 91 -13.20 0.49 -14.91
C LYS A 91 -12.23 -0.17 -13.92
N ILE A 92 -11.96 -1.47 -14.09
CA ILE A 92 -11.00 -2.21 -13.27
C ILE A 92 -9.59 -1.65 -13.41
N ALA A 93 -9.15 -1.39 -14.64
CA ALA A 93 -7.82 -0.81 -14.90
C ALA A 93 -7.68 0.60 -14.31
N HIS A 94 -8.74 1.41 -14.37
CA HIS A 94 -8.76 2.74 -13.76
C HIS A 94 -8.66 2.66 -12.25
N GLN A 95 -9.44 1.78 -11.60
CA GLN A 95 -9.38 1.55 -10.16
C GLN A 95 -8.00 1.08 -9.72
N ASP A 96 -7.43 0.07 -10.39
CA ASP A 96 -6.09 -0.42 -10.08
C ASP A 96 -5.02 0.69 -10.20
N ASN A 97 -5.15 1.57 -11.18
CA ASN A 97 -4.23 2.69 -11.33
C ASN A 97 -4.40 3.74 -10.22
N THR A 98 -5.63 4.03 -9.83
CA THR A 98 -5.92 4.94 -8.70
C THR A 98 -5.33 4.40 -7.40
N ASP A 99 -5.57 3.12 -7.10
CA ASP A 99 -5.07 2.47 -5.88
C ASP A 99 -3.53 2.41 -5.89
N ARG A 100 -2.90 2.21 -7.06
CA ARG A 100 -1.43 2.27 -7.18
C ARG A 100 -0.86 3.65 -6.86
N ILE A 101 -1.53 4.71 -7.29
CA ILE A 101 -1.14 6.08 -6.97
C ILE A 101 -1.18 6.31 -5.44
N GLU A 102 -2.12 5.71 -4.73
CA GLU A 102 -2.17 5.81 -3.26
C GLU A 102 -0.97 5.14 -2.60
N VAL A 103 -0.52 3.99 -3.11
CA VAL A 103 0.71 3.35 -2.63
C VAL A 103 1.93 4.23 -2.88
N GLU A 104 2.06 4.81 -4.08
CA GLU A 104 3.14 5.74 -4.42
C GLU A 104 3.13 7.00 -3.52
N ARG A 105 1.95 7.51 -3.19
CA ARG A 105 1.77 8.60 -2.21
C ARG A 105 2.27 8.20 -0.82
N GLY A 106 1.97 6.98 -0.37
CA GLY A 106 2.46 6.45 0.90
C GLY A 106 3.99 6.44 0.97
N PHE A 107 4.67 5.94 -0.08
CA PHE A 107 6.13 6.01 -0.18
C PHE A 107 6.67 7.44 -0.17
N SER A 108 6.03 8.34 -0.93
CA SER A 108 6.41 9.75 -0.98
C SER A 108 6.26 10.42 0.39
N LEU A 109 5.20 10.10 1.12
CA LEU A 109 4.94 10.60 2.47
C LEU A 109 5.99 10.08 3.46
N ALA A 110 6.32 8.78 3.41
CA ALA A 110 7.37 8.17 4.22
C ALA A 110 8.72 8.89 4.05
N LYS A 111 9.07 9.20 2.80
CA LYS A 111 10.31 9.92 2.49
C LYS A 111 10.30 11.37 2.99
N ARG A 112 9.20 12.10 2.79
CA ARG A 112 9.14 13.55 3.08
C ARG A 112 8.83 13.88 4.54
N CYS A 113 7.93 13.12 5.17
CA CYS A 113 7.39 13.45 6.49
C CYS A 113 7.90 12.54 7.61
N PHE A 114 8.32 11.31 7.28
CA PHE A 114 8.71 10.31 8.29
C PHE A 114 10.20 9.95 8.25
N GLY A 115 11.04 10.77 7.63
CA GLY A 115 12.49 10.67 7.71
C GLY A 115 13.14 9.57 6.84
N MET A 116 12.37 8.84 6.00
CA MET A 116 12.93 7.82 5.12
C MET A 116 13.72 8.39 3.93
N GLY A 117 13.59 9.69 3.64
CA GLY A 117 14.29 10.34 2.53
C GLY A 117 15.77 10.58 2.79
N LEU A 118 16.18 10.69 4.06
CA LEU A 118 17.57 10.91 4.45
C LEU A 118 17.87 10.21 5.78
N ILE A 119 18.43 9.02 5.71
CA ILE A 119 18.85 8.24 6.86
C ILE A 119 20.32 8.55 7.15
N ARG A 120 20.57 9.24 8.26
CA ARG A 120 21.91 9.71 8.65
C ARG A 120 22.72 8.69 9.47
N THR A 121 22.12 7.56 9.82
CA THR A 121 22.75 6.50 10.59
C THR A 121 23.71 5.70 9.71
N ARG A 122 24.86 5.31 10.28
CA ARG A 122 25.93 4.59 9.55
C ARG A 122 25.99 3.11 9.87
N LEU A 123 25.49 2.70 11.03
CA LEU A 123 25.48 1.31 11.44
C LEU A 123 24.23 0.60 10.91
N ASP A 124 24.36 -0.64 10.49
CA ASP A 124 23.28 -1.47 9.97
C ASP A 124 22.08 -1.51 10.94
N ILE A 125 22.32 -1.83 12.20
CA ILE A 125 21.29 -1.91 13.25
C ILE A 125 20.53 -0.59 13.39
N THR A 126 21.24 0.53 13.47
CA THR A 126 20.61 1.85 13.65
C THR A 126 19.86 2.28 12.40
N THR A 127 20.34 1.92 11.21
CA THR A 127 19.65 2.19 9.94
C THR A 127 18.35 1.39 9.84
N ARG A 128 18.37 0.11 10.18
CA ARG A 128 17.19 -0.75 10.25
C ARG A 128 16.16 -0.20 11.23
N SER A 129 16.61 0.15 12.44
CA SER A 129 15.73 0.73 13.47
C SER A 129 15.10 2.03 13.00
N SER A 130 15.86 2.90 12.35
CA SER A 130 15.37 4.18 11.82
C SER A 130 14.29 3.97 10.76
N ILE A 131 14.49 3.03 9.83
CA ILE A 131 13.50 2.69 8.80
C ILE A 131 12.22 2.13 9.43
N VAL A 132 12.34 1.18 10.36
CA VAL A 132 11.19 0.57 11.05
C VAL A 132 10.41 1.61 11.83
N LEU A 133 11.09 2.53 12.55
CA LEU A 133 10.46 3.63 13.27
C LEU A 133 9.73 4.59 12.33
N SER A 134 10.27 4.87 11.15
CA SER A 134 9.62 5.70 10.14
C SER A 134 8.31 5.07 9.63
N ILE A 135 8.33 3.77 9.35
CA ILE A 135 7.13 3.02 8.93
C ILE A 135 6.11 2.98 10.08
N LEU A 136 6.54 2.76 11.31
CA LEU A 136 5.67 2.77 12.48
C LEU A 136 5.00 4.14 12.66
N ALA A 137 5.77 5.23 12.57
CA ALA A 137 5.24 6.59 12.67
C ALA A 137 4.21 6.89 11.56
N MET A 138 4.48 6.43 10.33
CA MET A 138 3.53 6.55 9.21
C MET A 138 2.23 5.81 9.51
N ASN A 139 2.30 4.57 10.00
CA ASN A 139 1.12 3.78 10.35
C ASN A 139 0.32 4.42 11.49
N ILE A 140 0.98 4.91 12.54
CA ILE A 140 0.32 5.61 13.65
C ILE A 140 -0.38 6.87 13.14
N SER A 141 0.28 7.66 12.28
CA SER A 141 -0.31 8.86 11.67
C SER A 141 -1.55 8.52 10.84
N HIS A 142 -1.49 7.44 10.04
CA HIS A 142 -2.62 6.95 9.26
C HIS A 142 -3.80 6.55 10.15
N LEU A 143 -3.57 5.75 11.18
CA LEU A 143 -4.59 5.32 12.14
C LEU A 143 -5.20 6.52 12.90
N ALA A 144 -4.37 7.45 13.36
CA ALA A 144 -4.83 8.66 14.04
C ALA A 144 -5.72 9.52 13.12
N SER A 145 -5.34 9.70 11.87
CA SER A 145 -6.13 10.46 10.88
C SER A 145 -7.49 9.79 10.63
N THR A 146 -7.51 8.47 10.48
CA THR A 146 -8.75 7.69 10.28
C THR A 146 -9.68 7.82 11.49
N PHE A 147 -9.13 7.72 12.70
CA PHE A 147 -9.88 7.87 13.94
C PHE A 147 -10.46 9.28 14.12
N LEU A 148 -9.67 10.31 13.85
CA LEU A 148 -10.13 11.70 13.91
C LEU A 148 -11.25 11.99 12.90
N LEU A 149 -11.16 11.46 11.69
CA LEU A 149 -12.21 11.58 10.69
C LEU A 149 -13.52 10.90 11.15
N ALA A 150 -13.43 9.73 11.78
CA ALA A 150 -14.59 9.02 12.32
C ALA A 150 -15.27 9.82 13.45
N ILE A 151 -14.49 10.41 14.37
CA ILE A 151 -15.01 11.28 15.43
C ILE A 151 -15.68 12.51 14.82
N PHE A 152 -15.04 13.18 13.86
CA PHE A 152 -15.59 14.35 13.20
C PHE A 152 -16.91 14.05 12.50
N TYR A 153 -16.99 12.92 11.80
CA TYR A 153 -18.23 12.46 11.19
C TYR A 153 -19.33 12.20 12.21
N LEU A 154 -19.01 11.57 13.34
CA LEU A 154 -19.97 11.34 14.43
C LEU A 154 -20.50 12.65 15.01
N LEU A 155 -19.61 13.62 15.25
CA LEU A 155 -20.02 14.95 15.75
C LEU A 155 -20.93 15.69 14.75
N LEU A 156 -20.66 15.59 13.46
CA LEU A 156 -21.56 16.15 12.44
C LEU A 156 -22.94 15.50 12.49
N LEU A 157 -23.03 14.17 12.56
CA LEU A 157 -24.30 13.46 12.67
C LEU A 157 -25.09 13.89 13.90
N LEU A 158 -24.43 14.03 15.05
CA LEU A 158 -25.07 14.50 16.28
C LEU A 158 -25.60 15.94 16.14
N ARG A 159 -24.84 16.82 15.50
CA ARG A 159 -25.26 18.20 15.24
C ARG A 159 -26.48 18.27 14.33
N PHE A 160 -26.51 17.49 13.24
CA PHE A 160 -27.68 17.43 12.35
C PHE A 160 -28.92 16.83 13.05
N ARG A 161 -28.75 15.84 13.92
CA ARG A 161 -29.84 15.27 14.71
C ARG A 161 -30.44 16.28 15.67
N ASN A 162 -29.64 17.11 16.33
CA ASN A 162 -30.13 18.14 17.22
C ASN A 162 -30.85 19.30 16.51
N ASN A 163 -30.44 19.65 15.29
CA ASN A 163 -31.11 20.71 14.52
C ASN A 163 -32.53 20.32 14.03
N ASN A 164 -32.82 19.02 13.90
CA ASN A 164 -34.16 18.56 13.50
C ASN A 164 -35.22 18.69 14.61
N TYR A 165 -34.85 19.01 15.85
CA TYR A 165 -35.78 19.26 16.96
C TYR A 165 -36.19 20.74 17.11
N LEU A 166 -35.57 21.67 16.36
CA LEU A 166 -35.85 23.11 16.47
C LEU A 166 -36.93 23.64 15.54
N PHE A 167 -37.57 22.80 14.73
CA PHE A 167 -38.65 23.20 13.82
C PHE A 167 -40.01 22.58 14.20
N ARG A 168 -40.46 22.78 15.44
CA ARG A 168 -41.84 22.54 15.85
C ARG A 168 -42.24 23.55 16.90
N ILE A 169 -42.50 24.79 16.46
CA ILE A 169 -43.36 25.72 17.19
C ILE A 169 -43.95 26.66 16.13
N ALA A 170 -45.19 26.45 15.75
CA ALA A 170 -46.23 27.44 15.46
C ALA A 170 -47.54 26.72 15.23
#